data_7ebfbaab6bd6693e73e9e0d2f7c5d7d6
#
_entry.id   7ebfbaab6bd6693e73e9e0d2f7c5d7d6
#
_cell.length_a   1.000
_cell.length_b   1.000
_cell.length_c   1.000
_cell.angle_alpha   90.00
_cell.angle_beta   90.00
_cell.angle_gamma   90.00
#
_symmetry.space_group_name_H-M   'P 1'
#
loop_
_entity.id
_entity.type
_entity.pdbx_description
1 polymer ?
#
loop_
_entity_poly.entity_id
_entity_poly.type
_entity_poly.pdbx_seq_one_letter_code
_entity_poly.pdbx_strand_id
1 'polypeptide(L)'
;TERLFDQVRVDHFRAFDTYWKIKASCPTALDGEWVEAPGYELFDELFDKEPDLKIVAEDLGDLRAQVLELRDHYSFRGMRVIQFSFDPKKLEAQEADEEDKTHLLVYTGTHDNAPIFGWYRDKKNNERREIRQYLWHHGYRKHSFTSDVIDYSLDLQADMVIIPMADWLHLGNEARLNLPGTVGKPNWMWCMNDLAKFAHRLPLIHKALSD
;
A
#
# COMPACT_ATOMS: atom_id res chain seq x y z
N THR A 1 -18.13 -11.83 -2.97
CA THR A 1 -16.94 -11.49 -2.18
C THR A 1 -17.31 -11.26 -0.72
N GLU A 2 -18.34 -10.47 -0.43
CA GLU A 2 -18.86 -10.12 0.89
C GLU A 2 -19.11 -11.33 1.82
N ARG A 3 -19.64 -12.44 1.29
CA ARG A 3 -19.86 -13.67 2.07
C ARG A 3 -18.58 -14.33 2.60
N LEU A 4 -17.43 -13.94 2.10
CA LEU A 4 -16.14 -14.57 2.41
C LEU A 4 -15.16 -13.61 3.10
N PHE A 5 -15.39 -12.29 3.01
CA PHE A 5 -14.45 -11.28 3.47
C PHE A 5 -15.19 -10.12 4.13
N ASP A 6 -14.63 -9.60 5.21
CA ASP A 6 -15.19 -8.47 5.96
C ASP A 6 -15.00 -7.12 5.25
N GLN A 7 -14.01 -7.02 4.35
CA GLN A 7 -13.71 -5.84 3.57
C GLN A 7 -13.25 -6.22 2.16
N VAL A 8 -13.49 -5.32 1.20
CA VAL A 8 -13.10 -5.49 -0.20
C VAL A 8 -12.18 -4.36 -0.61
N ARG A 9 -10.96 -4.67 -1.07
CA ARG A 9 -10.09 -3.70 -1.71
C ARG A 9 -10.47 -3.57 -3.18
N VAL A 10 -10.80 -2.36 -3.59
CA VAL A 10 -11.08 -2.01 -4.99
C VAL A 10 -9.81 -1.46 -5.60
N ASP A 11 -9.23 -2.21 -6.54
CA ASP A 11 -8.00 -1.87 -7.23
C ASP A 11 -8.22 -0.75 -8.25
N HIS A 12 -7.18 0.09 -8.43
CA HIS A 12 -7.19 1.21 -9.39
C HIS A 12 -8.43 2.10 -9.26
N PHE A 13 -8.72 2.56 -8.05
CA PHE A 13 -9.94 3.30 -7.73
C PHE A 13 -10.16 4.55 -8.59
N ARG A 14 -9.08 5.21 -9.05
CA ARG A 14 -9.21 6.37 -9.95
C ARG A 14 -10.02 6.08 -11.22
N ALA A 15 -10.11 4.82 -11.66
CA ALA A 15 -10.85 4.44 -12.87
C ALA A 15 -12.37 4.60 -12.72
N PHE A 16 -12.87 4.77 -11.50
CA PHE A 16 -14.28 5.09 -11.25
C PHE A 16 -14.61 6.59 -11.40
N ASP A 17 -13.58 7.45 -11.46
CA ASP A 17 -13.71 8.86 -11.86
C ASP A 17 -13.42 9.02 -13.35
N THR A 18 -12.23 8.59 -13.79
CA THR A 18 -11.85 8.63 -15.21
C THR A 18 -10.94 7.46 -15.56
N TYR A 19 -11.08 6.95 -16.78
CA TYR A 19 -10.21 5.92 -17.31
C TYR A 19 -9.64 6.29 -18.68
N TRP A 20 -8.47 5.76 -18.98
CA TRP A 20 -7.81 5.95 -20.26
C TRP A 20 -8.32 4.92 -21.26
N LYS A 21 -9.07 5.39 -22.25
CA LYS A 21 -9.68 4.56 -23.29
C LYS A 21 -8.79 4.53 -24.52
N ILE A 22 -8.43 3.35 -24.96
CA ILE A 22 -7.67 3.08 -26.19
C ILE A 22 -8.48 2.22 -27.15
N LYS A 23 -8.25 2.38 -28.46
CA LYS A 23 -8.83 1.48 -29.45
C LYS A 23 -8.21 0.08 -29.34
N ALA A 24 -9.01 -0.98 -29.45
CA ALA A 24 -8.50 -2.35 -29.36
C ALA A 24 -7.44 -2.70 -30.41
N SER A 25 -7.40 -1.96 -31.53
CA SER A 25 -6.39 -2.13 -32.60
C SER A 25 -5.08 -1.39 -32.33
N CYS A 26 -4.99 -0.53 -31.28
CA CYS A 26 -3.77 0.19 -30.98
C CYS A 26 -2.70 -0.78 -30.43
N PRO A 27 -1.47 -0.74 -30.95
CA PRO A 27 -0.39 -1.61 -30.48
C PRO A 27 0.17 -1.18 -29.12
N THR A 28 -0.09 0.06 -28.70
CA THR A 28 0.37 0.64 -27.44
C THR A 28 -0.75 1.48 -26.80
N ALA A 29 -0.59 1.86 -25.55
CA ALA A 29 -1.52 2.72 -24.83
C ALA A 29 -1.23 4.24 -25.00
N LEU A 30 -0.38 4.62 -25.97
CA LEU A 30 0.00 6.03 -26.17
C LEU A 30 -1.12 6.86 -26.78
N ASP A 31 -1.89 6.27 -27.70
CA ASP A 31 -3.01 6.94 -28.38
C ASP A 31 -4.34 6.56 -27.74
N GLY A 32 -4.91 7.47 -26.99
CA GLY A 32 -6.19 7.26 -26.31
C GLY A 32 -6.82 8.58 -25.89
N GLU A 33 -7.87 8.47 -25.11
CA GLU A 33 -8.60 9.62 -24.54
C GLU A 33 -9.02 9.33 -23.11
N TRP A 34 -9.05 10.34 -22.25
CA TRP A 34 -9.66 10.23 -20.93
C TRP A 34 -11.17 10.28 -21.06
N VAL A 35 -11.84 9.34 -20.44
CA VAL A 35 -13.31 9.21 -20.41
C VAL A 35 -13.76 9.21 -18.96
N GLU A 36 -14.78 10.01 -18.64
CA GLU A 36 -15.43 10.00 -17.34
C GLU A 36 -16.16 8.68 -17.11
N ALA A 37 -16.07 8.17 -15.90
CA ALA A 37 -16.75 6.96 -15.47
C ALA A 37 -17.96 7.31 -14.59
N PRO A 38 -19.04 6.51 -14.62
CA PRO A 38 -20.23 6.74 -13.80
C PRO A 38 -20.01 6.21 -12.36
N GLY A 39 -19.00 6.74 -11.65
CA GLY A 39 -18.61 6.23 -10.34
C GLY A 39 -19.71 6.39 -9.29
N TYR A 40 -20.35 7.55 -9.24
CA TYR A 40 -21.44 7.80 -8.29
C TYR A 40 -22.63 6.87 -8.55
N GLU A 41 -23.09 6.80 -9.79
CA GLU A 41 -24.24 5.93 -10.15
C GLU A 41 -23.96 4.47 -9.85
N LEU A 42 -22.71 4.03 -10.05
CA LEU A 42 -22.32 2.65 -9.77
C LEU A 42 -22.32 2.36 -8.26
N PHE A 43 -21.74 3.24 -7.47
CA PHE A 43 -21.67 3.01 -6.02
C PHE A 43 -23.02 3.25 -5.33
N ASP A 44 -23.85 4.18 -5.83
CA ASP A 44 -25.24 4.32 -5.37
C ASP A 44 -26.01 3.01 -5.56
N GLU A 45 -25.96 2.42 -6.75
CA GLU A 45 -26.65 1.14 -7.03
C GLU A 45 -26.05 -0.02 -6.21
N LEU A 46 -24.74 0.00 -5.97
CA LEU A 46 -24.07 -1.02 -5.15
C LEU A 46 -24.55 -0.95 -3.71
N PHE A 47 -24.59 0.22 -3.10
CA PHE A 47 -24.99 0.40 -1.71
C PHE A 47 -26.50 0.29 -1.47
N ASP A 48 -27.31 0.52 -2.50
CA ASP A 48 -28.73 0.16 -2.45
C ASP A 48 -28.95 -1.36 -2.25
N LYS A 49 -28.03 -2.19 -2.75
CA LYS A 49 -28.11 -3.64 -2.67
C LYS A 49 -27.32 -4.25 -1.51
N GLU A 50 -26.18 -3.65 -1.18
CA GLU A 50 -25.21 -4.14 -0.20
C GLU A 50 -24.77 -2.99 0.71
N PRO A 51 -25.67 -2.49 1.60
CA PRO A 51 -25.44 -1.28 2.39
C PRO A 51 -24.32 -1.41 3.43
N ASP A 52 -23.99 -2.62 3.85
CA ASP A 52 -22.98 -2.88 4.88
C ASP A 52 -21.59 -3.20 4.29
N LEU A 53 -21.45 -3.15 2.97
CA LEU A 53 -20.18 -3.45 2.30
C LEU A 53 -19.10 -2.43 2.67
N LYS A 54 -17.98 -2.92 3.18
CA LYS A 54 -16.82 -2.08 3.53
C LYS A 54 -15.81 -2.10 2.38
N ILE A 55 -15.54 -0.92 1.84
CA ILE A 55 -14.60 -0.75 0.73
C ILE A 55 -13.33 -0.04 1.19
N VAL A 56 -12.21 -0.52 0.68
CA VAL A 56 -10.91 0.15 0.69
C VAL A 56 -10.59 0.54 -0.75
N ALA A 57 -10.44 1.81 -1.00
CA ALA A 57 -10.06 2.34 -2.31
C ALA A 57 -8.54 2.28 -2.48
N GLU A 58 -8.07 1.66 -3.55
CA GLU A 58 -6.66 1.82 -3.95
C GLU A 58 -6.54 3.18 -4.67
N ASP A 59 -6.19 4.19 -3.89
CA ASP A 59 -6.09 5.60 -4.27
C ASP A 59 -4.63 6.07 -4.31
N LEU A 60 -3.78 5.24 -4.89
CA LEU A 60 -2.35 5.51 -5.01
C LEU A 60 -2.02 6.19 -6.35
N GLY A 61 -0.91 6.93 -6.39
CA GLY A 61 -0.37 7.55 -7.59
C GLY A 61 -0.78 9.01 -7.77
N ASP A 62 -0.91 9.45 -9.03
CA ASP A 62 -1.29 10.82 -9.38
C ASP A 62 -2.80 10.90 -9.54
N LEU A 63 -3.47 11.53 -8.58
CA LEU A 63 -4.91 11.59 -8.47
C LEU A 63 -5.44 12.99 -8.74
N ARG A 64 -6.59 13.07 -9.42
CA ARG A 64 -7.42 14.28 -9.50
C ARG A 64 -8.18 14.46 -8.18
N ALA A 65 -8.55 15.69 -7.85
CA ALA A 65 -9.37 15.98 -6.67
C ALA A 65 -10.70 15.20 -6.69
N GLN A 66 -11.32 15.02 -7.85
CA GLN A 66 -12.58 14.29 -8.00
C GLN A 66 -12.51 12.81 -7.56
N VAL A 67 -11.33 12.19 -7.67
CA VAL A 67 -11.12 10.81 -7.16
C VAL A 67 -11.24 10.78 -5.64
N LEU A 68 -10.64 11.77 -4.97
CA LEU A 68 -10.71 11.91 -3.51
C LEU A 68 -12.13 12.27 -3.07
N GLU A 69 -12.79 13.19 -3.78
CA GLU A 69 -14.19 13.55 -3.54
C GLU A 69 -15.12 12.33 -3.64
N LEU A 70 -14.94 11.48 -4.67
CA LEU A 70 -15.71 10.24 -4.81
C LEU A 70 -15.44 9.26 -3.68
N ARG A 71 -14.16 9.07 -3.28
CA ARG A 71 -13.77 8.21 -2.16
C ARG A 71 -14.43 8.70 -0.86
N ASP A 72 -14.32 9.98 -0.57
CA ASP A 72 -14.75 10.59 0.68
C ASP A 72 -16.28 10.66 0.78
N HIS A 73 -16.99 10.83 -0.36
CA HIS A 73 -18.44 10.81 -0.43
C HIS A 73 -19.04 9.50 0.13
N TYR A 74 -18.39 8.36 -0.17
CA TYR A 74 -18.81 7.06 0.34
C TYR A 74 -18.04 6.63 1.60
N SER A 75 -17.23 7.51 2.16
CA SER A 75 -16.39 7.22 3.35
C SER A 75 -15.52 5.97 3.15
N PHE A 76 -15.00 5.76 1.93
CA PHE A 76 -14.08 4.65 1.68
C PHE A 76 -12.74 4.92 2.33
N ARG A 77 -12.13 3.88 2.87
CA ARG A 77 -10.76 3.95 3.37
C ARG A 77 -9.79 4.10 2.20
N GLY A 78 -8.88 5.05 2.30
CA GLY A 78 -7.75 5.18 1.40
C GLY A 78 -6.60 4.23 1.78
N MET A 79 -5.55 4.22 0.96
CA MET A 79 -4.34 3.42 1.18
C MET A 79 -3.10 4.29 1.29
N ARG A 80 -2.18 3.90 2.19
CA ARG A 80 -0.83 4.43 2.25
C ARG A 80 0.18 3.29 2.16
N VAL A 81 1.14 3.40 1.24
CA VAL A 81 2.27 2.49 1.14
C VAL A 81 3.51 3.20 1.67
N ILE A 82 4.08 2.71 2.77
CA ILE A 82 5.20 3.35 3.48
C ILE A 82 6.41 3.56 2.58
N GLN A 83 6.70 2.65 1.67
CA GLN A 83 7.79 2.81 0.70
C GLN A 83 7.64 4.07 -0.17
N PHE A 84 6.42 4.52 -0.46
CA PHE A 84 6.17 5.75 -1.21
C PHE A 84 6.25 7.00 -0.33
N SER A 85 6.00 6.84 0.98
CA SER A 85 6.13 7.91 1.96
C SER A 85 7.58 8.31 2.22
N PHE A 86 8.53 7.39 2.08
CA PHE A 86 9.95 7.67 2.27
C PHE A 86 10.66 8.27 1.04
N ASP A 87 9.96 9.04 0.23
CA ASP A 87 10.61 9.93 -0.73
C ASP A 87 11.17 11.15 0.03
N PRO A 88 12.49 11.38 0.05
CA PRO A 88 13.09 12.49 0.79
C PRO A 88 12.51 13.87 0.47
N LYS A 89 12.02 14.06 -0.77
CA LYS A 89 11.37 15.28 -1.21
C LYS A 89 9.95 15.48 -0.66
N LYS A 90 9.35 14.41 -0.18
CA LYS A 90 7.97 14.39 0.35
C LYS A 90 7.91 14.28 1.87
N LEU A 91 9.00 13.87 2.51
CA LEU A 91 9.03 13.65 3.95
C LEU A 91 8.61 14.90 4.75
N GLU A 92 9.15 16.08 4.38
CA GLU A 92 8.79 17.35 5.05
C GLU A 92 7.34 17.79 4.74
N ALA A 93 6.83 17.51 3.54
CA ALA A 93 5.47 17.86 3.15
C ALA A 93 4.42 16.95 3.81
N GLN A 94 4.76 15.69 4.09
CA GLN A 94 3.85 14.73 4.72
C GLN A 94 3.64 14.99 6.21
N GLU A 95 4.56 15.65 6.89
CA GLU A 95 4.39 16.10 8.27
C GLU A 95 3.30 17.18 8.39
N ALA A 96 3.08 17.95 7.32
CA ALA A 96 2.06 19.01 7.26
C ALA A 96 0.66 18.48 6.89
N ASP A 97 0.57 17.29 6.29
CA ASP A 97 -0.68 16.69 5.77
C ASP A 97 -1.32 15.74 6.80
N GLU A 98 -1.26 16.09 8.09
CA GLU A 98 -1.70 15.23 9.19
C GLU A 98 -3.23 15.17 9.40
N GLU A 99 -4.03 15.78 8.51
CA GLU A 99 -5.41 16.13 8.86
C GLU A 99 -6.43 14.99 8.86
N ASP A 100 -6.24 13.84 8.24
CA ASP A 100 -7.20 12.72 8.43
C ASP A 100 -6.58 11.34 8.25
N LYS A 101 -5.99 10.82 9.32
CA LYS A 101 -5.38 9.49 9.35
C LYS A 101 -6.35 8.36 9.75
N THR A 102 -7.60 8.71 10.10
CA THR A 102 -8.56 7.77 10.70
C THR A 102 -9.23 6.84 9.69
N HIS A 103 -9.27 7.18 8.40
CA HIS A 103 -9.83 6.34 7.34
C HIS A 103 -8.74 5.79 6.40
N LEU A 104 -7.68 5.23 6.98
CA LEU A 104 -6.50 4.84 6.23
C LEU A 104 -6.10 3.39 6.50
N LEU A 105 -5.83 2.65 5.43
CA LEU A 105 -5.07 1.41 5.46
C LEU A 105 -3.60 1.68 5.16
N VAL A 106 -2.73 1.32 6.09
CA VAL A 106 -1.28 1.43 5.91
C VAL A 106 -0.70 0.08 5.53
N TYR A 107 0.18 0.08 4.52
CA TYR A 107 0.97 -1.08 4.12
C TYR A 107 2.45 -0.72 4.19
N THR A 108 3.30 -1.60 4.72
CA THR A 108 4.75 -1.46 4.53
C THR A 108 5.13 -1.63 3.06
N GLY A 109 4.44 -2.51 2.35
CA GLY A 109 4.48 -2.73 0.91
C GLY A 109 3.34 -3.64 0.49
N THR A 110 2.86 -3.52 -0.75
CA THR A 110 1.84 -4.38 -1.34
C THR A 110 2.50 -5.58 -2.06
N HIS A 111 1.68 -6.42 -2.71
CA HIS A 111 2.19 -7.51 -3.56
C HIS A 111 3.06 -7.01 -4.73
N ASP A 112 2.89 -5.78 -5.16
CA ASP A 112 3.65 -5.15 -6.25
C ASP A 112 4.97 -4.52 -5.80
N ASN A 113 5.17 -4.38 -4.50
CA ASN A 113 6.37 -3.81 -3.94
C ASN A 113 7.42 -4.90 -3.62
N ALA A 114 8.68 -4.53 -3.62
CA ALA A 114 9.72 -5.34 -3.00
C ALA A 114 9.51 -5.36 -1.47
N PRO A 115 9.88 -6.43 -0.76
CA PRO A 115 9.96 -6.39 0.69
C PRO A 115 10.84 -5.22 1.17
N ILE A 116 10.52 -4.64 2.32
CA ILE A 116 11.19 -3.43 2.87
C ILE A 116 12.71 -3.56 2.87
N PHE A 117 13.24 -4.72 3.24
CA PHE A 117 14.70 -4.93 3.26
C PHE A 117 15.30 -4.91 1.85
N GLY A 118 14.65 -5.54 0.87
CA GLY A 118 15.07 -5.50 -0.54
C GLY A 118 15.00 -4.09 -1.11
N TRP A 119 13.86 -3.43 -0.94
CA TRP A 119 13.65 -2.05 -1.36
C TRP A 119 14.70 -1.09 -0.80
N TYR A 120 15.03 -1.19 0.48
CA TYR A 120 16.06 -0.35 1.12
C TYR A 120 17.46 -0.63 0.55
N ARG A 121 17.80 -1.88 0.30
CA ARG A 121 19.09 -2.26 -0.29
C ARG A 121 19.27 -1.72 -1.70
N ASP A 122 18.20 -1.62 -2.48
CA ASP A 122 18.23 -1.13 -3.87
C ASP A 122 18.33 0.40 -3.94
N LYS A 123 18.11 1.12 -2.84
CA LYS A 123 18.30 2.57 -2.74
C LYS A 123 19.77 2.98 -2.79
N LYS A 124 20.04 4.18 -3.33
CA LYS A 124 21.36 4.80 -3.28
C LYS A 124 21.79 5.12 -1.82
N ASN A 125 23.08 5.21 -1.59
CA ASN A 125 23.63 5.45 -0.24
C ASN A 125 23.10 6.76 0.42
N ASN A 126 22.93 7.83 -0.36
CA ASN A 126 22.37 9.08 0.14
C ASN A 126 20.91 8.92 0.55
N GLU A 127 20.07 8.30 -0.29
CA GLU A 127 18.65 8.03 0.01
C GLU A 127 18.52 7.16 1.27
N ARG A 128 19.31 6.08 1.37
CA ARG A 128 19.34 5.24 2.58
C ARG A 128 19.66 6.00 3.84
N ARG A 129 20.61 6.95 3.75
CA ARG A 129 21.01 7.79 4.88
C ARG A 129 19.88 8.75 5.27
N GLU A 130 19.22 9.39 4.31
CA GLU A 130 18.14 10.34 4.54
C GLU A 130 16.94 9.65 5.20
N ILE A 131 16.50 8.50 4.66
CA ILE A 131 15.41 7.72 5.25
C ILE A 131 15.76 7.26 6.68
N ARG A 132 17.00 6.82 6.89
CA ARG A 132 17.46 6.41 8.22
C ARG A 132 17.49 7.58 9.20
N GLN A 133 17.91 8.75 8.76
CA GLN A 133 17.92 9.96 9.59
C GLN A 133 16.49 10.37 9.95
N TYR A 134 15.56 10.32 9.01
CA TYR A 134 14.15 10.59 9.27
C TYR A 134 13.61 9.67 10.38
N LEU A 135 13.76 8.35 10.24
CA LEU A 135 13.33 7.39 11.26
C LEU A 135 13.96 7.66 12.62
N TRP A 136 15.24 8.01 12.65
CA TRP A 136 15.95 8.32 13.90
C TRP A 136 15.46 9.59 14.58
N HIS A 137 15.14 10.62 13.82
CA HIS A 137 14.55 11.85 14.38
C HIS A 137 13.19 11.58 15.03
N HIS A 138 12.45 10.61 14.52
CA HIS A 138 11.15 10.19 15.07
C HIS A 138 11.27 9.08 16.13
N GLY A 139 12.47 8.75 16.57
CA GLY A 139 12.68 7.79 17.66
C GLY A 139 12.90 6.34 17.25
N TYR A 140 12.75 6.00 15.96
CA TYR A 140 12.90 4.64 15.42
C TYR A 140 14.35 4.32 15.08
N ARG A 141 15.10 3.83 16.08
CA ARG A 141 16.53 3.53 15.95
C ARG A 141 17.01 2.37 16.81
N LYS A 142 16.08 1.49 17.18
CA LYS A 142 16.36 0.45 18.19
C LYS A 142 16.92 -0.83 17.60
N HIS A 143 16.57 -1.15 16.35
CA HIS A 143 16.76 -2.48 15.77
C HIS A 143 17.35 -2.42 14.35
N SER A 144 16.92 -3.35 13.51
CA SER A 144 17.23 -3.32 12.08
C SER A 144 16.36 -2.28 11.37
N PHE A 145 16.78 -1.85 10.18
CA PHE A 145 15.98 -0.93 9.36
C PHE A 145 14.53 -1.41 9.15
N THR A 146 14.36 -2.70 8.85
CA THR A 146 13.02 -3.27 8.64
C THR A 146 12.17 -3.22 9.90
N SER A 147 12.76 -3.52 11.06
CA SER A 147 12.04 -3.39 12.34
C SER A 147 11.67 -1.94 12.64
N ASP A 148 12.60 -0.99 12.39
CA ASP A 148 12.31 0.44 12.61
C ASP A 148 11.16 0.92 11.71
N VAL A 149 11.06 0.43 10.46
CA VAL A 149 9.94 0.74 9.55
C VAL A 149 8.64 0.08 10.02
N ILE A 150 8.68 -1.14 10.52
CA ILE A 150 7.51 -1.83 11.07
C ILE A 150 6.99 -1.07 12.28
N ASP A 151 7.85 -0.73 13.24
CA ASP A 151 7.47 0.03 14.43
C ASP A 151 6.86 1.39 14.04
N TYR A 152 7.51 2.13 13.13
CA TYR A 152 6.98 3.37 12.58
C TYR A 152 5.59 3.20 11.95
N SER A 153 5.39 2.11 11.21
CA SER A 153 4.10 1.84 10.56
C SER A 153 2.98 1.53 11.55
N LEU A 154 3.30 0.80 12.63
CA LEU A 154 2.35 0.45 13.68
C LEU A 154 1.97 1.65 14.55
N ASP A 155 2.89 2.61 14.74
CA ASP A 155 2.64 3.82 15.52
C ASP A 155 1.83 4.88 14.74
N LEU A 156 1.60 4.67 13.44
CA LEU A 156 0.74 5.56 12.67
C LEU A 156 -0.72 5.44 13.14
N GLN A 157 -1.39 6.58 13.26
CA GLN A 157 -2.83 6.61 13.54
C GLN A 157 -3.61 6.19 12.29
N ALA A 158 -3.78 4.89 12.10
CA ALA A 158 -4.50 4.30 10.98
C ALA A 158 -5.51 3.28 11.48
N ASP A 159 -6.60 3.09 10.75
CA ASP A 159 -7.61 2.07 11.09
C ASP A 159 -7.04 0.65 11.05
N MET A 160 -6.08 0.42 10.15
CA MET A 160 -5.46 -0.88 9.97
C MET A 160 -4.06 -0.74 9.40
N VAL A 161 -3.13 -1.56 9.89
CA VAL A 161 -1.78 -1.69 9.35
C VAL A 161 -1.58 -3.11 8.86
N ILE A 162 -1.18 -3.27 7.60
CA ILE A 162 -0.91 -4.58 6.99
C ILE A 162 0.58 -4.69 6.69
N ILE A 163 1.22 -5.67 7.32
CA ILE A 163 2.65 -5.95 7.17
C ILE A 163 2.82 -7.31 6.52
N PRO A 164 3.36 -7.39 5.30
CA PRO A 164 3.66 -8.65 4.64
C PRO A 164 4.57 -9.55 5.46
N MET A 165 4.34 -10.85 5.42
CA MET A 165 5.17 -11.82 6.14
C MET A 165 6.66 -11.73 5.75
N ALA A 166 6.95 -11.38 4.51
CA ALA A 166 8.32 -11.16 4.05
C ALA A 166 9.05 -10.06 4.85
N ASP A 167 8.33 -9.02 5.27
CA ASP A 167 8.88 -7.93 6.08
C ASP A 167 9.10 -8.38 7.53
N TRP A 168 8.14 -9.10 8.14
CA TRP A 168 8.32 -9.70 9.46
C TRP A 168 9.53 -10.65 9.52
N LEU A 169 9.78 -11.38 8.45
CA LEU A 169 10.92 -12.30 8.32
C LEU A 169 12.21 -11.62 7.86
N HIS A 170 12.20 -10.31 7.62
CA HIS A 170 13.33 -9.53 7.09
C HIS A 170 13.92 -10.15 5.81
N LEU A 171 13.05 -10.54 4.87
CA LEU A 171 13.46 -11.09 3.59
C LEU A 171 13.73 -9.98 2.58
N GLY A 172 14.57 -10.26 1.60
CA GLY A 172 14.88 -9.35 0.50
C GLY A 172 14.04 -9.61 -0.75
N ASN A 173 14.56 -9.20 -1.90
CA ASN A 173 13.86 -9.30 -3.19
C ASN A 173 13.52 -10.74 -3.61
N GLU A 174 14.19 -11.73 -3.02
CA GLU A 174 13.87 -13.16 -3.21
C GLU A 174 12.45 -13.54 -2.76
N ALA A 175 11.86 -12.72 -1.89
CA ALA A 175 10.50 -12.92 -1.39
C ALA A 175 9.47 -11.98 -2.05
N ARG A 176 9.83 -11.26 -3.11
CA ARG A 176 8.90 -10.42 -3.86
C ARG A 176 7.83 -11.27 -4.54
N LEU A 177 6.56 -10.87 -4.39
CA LEU A 177 5.43 -11.59 -4.97
C LEU A 177 5.24 -11.29 -6.45
N ASN A 178 5.23 -10.02 -6.82
CA ASN A 178 5.01 -9.58 -8.19
C ASN A 178 5.94 -8.45 -8.60
N LEU A 179 6.40 -8.48 -9.84
CA LEU A 179 7.12 -7.40 -10.50
C LEU A 179 6.21 -6.80 -11.58
N PRO A 180 5.62 -5.62 -11.34
CA PRO A 180 4.72 -4.97 -12.29
C PRO A 180 5.33 -4.83 -13.68
N GLY A 181 4.49 -4.96 -14.71
CA GLY A 181 4.93 -4.88 -16.10
C GLY A 181 5.65 -6.13 -16.64
N THR A 182 5.70 -7.21 -15.87
CA THR A 182 6.30 -8.49 -16.30
C THR A 182 5.29 -9.63 -16.25
N VAL A 183 5.50 -10.66 -17.07
CA VAL A 183 4.65 -11.85 -17.15
C VAL A 183 5.49 -13.10 -16.91
N GLY A 184 4.91 -14.06 -16.19
CA GLY A 184 5.55 -15.36 -15.94
C GLY A 184 6.38 -15.40 -14.65
N LYS A 185 7.28 -16.37 -14.55
CA LYS A 185 8.12 -16.58 -13.37
C LYS A 185 9.09 -15.43 -13.17
N PRO A 186 9.39 -15.03 -11.88
CA PRO A 186 8.96 -15.67 -10.63
C PRO A 186 7.64 -15.13 -10.02
N ASN A 187 6.88 -14.30 -10.74
CA ASN A 187 5.68 -13.67 -10.20
C ASN A 187 4.69 -14.69 -9.62
N TRP A 188 4.14 -14.36 -8.45
CA TRP A 188 3.14 -15.15 -7.72
C TRP A 188 3.59 -16.55 -7.29
N MET A 189 4.92 -16.78 -7.20
CA MET A 189 5.46 -18.09 -6.87
C MET A 189 6.12 -18.17 -5.49
N TRP A 190 6.36 -17.04 -4.84
CA TRP A 190 6.97 -17.08 -3.53
C TRP A 190 6.01 -17.72 -2.51
N CYS A 191 6.54 -18.65 -1.74
CA CYS A 191 5.86 -19.29 -0.62
C CYS A 191 6.80 -19.28 0.60
N MET A 192 6.22 -19.04 1.75
CA MET A 192 6.95 -19.19 3.02
C MET A 192 7.15 -20.69 3.33
N ASN A 193 8.37 -21.17 3.18
CA ASN A 193 8.74 -22.57 3.40
C ASN A 193 9.59 -22.80 4.65
N ASP A 194 10.05 -21.75 5.31
CA ASP A 194 10.84 -21.82 6.55
C ASP A 194 9.96 -21.52 7.77
N LEU A 195 9.23 -22.56 8.22
CA LEU A 195 8.38 -22.46 9.42
C LEU A 195 9.20 -22.30 10.70
N ALA A 196 10.44 -22.76 10.75
CA ALA A 196 11.30 -22.57 11.91
C ALA A 196 11.69 -21.10 12.08
N LYS A 197 12.02 -20.42 10.99
CA LYS A 197 12.27 -18.96 10.98
C LYS A 197 11.04 -18.19 11.40
N PHE A 198 9.87 -18.56 10.91
CA PHE A 198 8.60 -17.96 11.33
C PHE A 198 8.35 -18.15 12.84
N ALA A 199 8.45 -19.39 13.35
CA ALA A 199 8.27 -19.68 14.76
C ALA A 199 9.22 -18.88 15.66
N HIS A 200 10.47 -18.68 15.21
CA HIS A 200 11.44 -17.86 15.93
C HIS A 200 11.05 -16.38 15.99
N ARG A 201 10.32 -15.88 14.98
CA ARG A 201 9.84 -14.48 14.91
C ARG A 201 8.54 -14.24 15.66
N LEU A 202 7.72 -15.26 15.89
CA LEU A 202 6.40 -15.13 16.53
C LEU A 202 6.39 -14.30 17.82
N PRO A 203 7.33 -14.48 18.77
CA PRO A 203 7.35 -13.69 20.01
C PRO A 203 7.54 -12.19 19.75
N LEU A 204 8.35 -11.83 18.74
CA LEU A 204 8.58 -10.43 18.37
C LEU A 204 7.36 -9.84 17.69
N ILE A 205 6.70 -10.60 16.80
CA ILE A 205 5.46 -10.21 16.14
C ILE A 205 4.37 -9.99 17.18
N HIS A 206 4.19 -10.95 18.10
CA HIS A 206 3.21 -10.85 19.18
C HIS A 206 3.44 -9.59 20.02
N LYS A 207 4.68 -9.35 20.43
CA LYS A 207 5.02 -8.17 21.21
C LYS A 207 4.68 -6.88 20.46
N ALA A 208 5.06 -6.75 19.20
CA ALA A 208 4.80 -5.56 18.38
C ALA A 208 3.31 -5.29 18.13
N LEU A 209 2.46 -6.31 18.20
CA LEU A 209 1.00 -6.19 18.02
C LEU A 209 0.24 -6.08 19.35
N SER A 210 0.92 -6.12 20.49
CA SER A 210 0.30 -6.07 21.83
C SER A 210 0.60 -4.76 22.57
N ASP A 211 1.61 -4.04 22.14
CA ASP A 211 2.00 -2.72 22.65
C ASP A 211 1.20 -1.63 21.93
#